data_bf591e5b9f8214f90de0d7b5be128c2c
#
_entry.id   bf591e5b9f8214f90de0d7b5be128c2c
#
_cell.length_a   1.000
_cell.length_b   1.000
_cell.length_c   1.000
_cell.angle_alpha   90.00
_cell.angle_beta   90.00
_cell.angle_gamma   90.00
#
_symmetry.space_group_name_H-M   'P 1'
#
loop_
_entity.id
_entity.type
_entity.pdbx_description
1 polymer ?
#
loop_
_entity_poly.entity_id
_entity_poly.type
_entity_poly.pdbx_seq_one_letter_code
_entity_poly.pdbx_strand_id
1 'polypeptide(L)'
;QQVQATLKEWPWQWRPADAFDGVPPALGTRLRMELQLLFEREPWQLALSHLQAWGALSLLAPMLQNDRLLLGRLRRAERLHVPLLFALVAASDAPLDLAQRLQLPLQQQRWIEEWLCFQAWLADQVLPLPWQSWSAAQWSQALEARAWSPEVVALQVALMTPCWRPLLRWWGRWRHVKSLQTARDLIAQGLQPGPQLGEALRRSRLQRLETMR
;
A
#
# COMPACT_ATOMS: atom_id res chain seq x y z
N GLN A 1 -15.80 29.73 -1.86
CA GLN A 1 -15.86 30.34 -3.21
C GLN A 1 -14.56 31.10 -3.55
N GLN A 2 -14.02 31.93 -2.64
CA GLN A 2 -12.79 32.70 -2.87
C GLN A 2 -11.56 31.83 -3.12
N VAL A 3 -11.38 30.76 -2.34
CA VAL A 3 -10.27 29.79 -2.50
C VAL A 3 -10.36 29.06 -3.84
N GLN A 4 -11.56 28.68 -4.29
CA GLN A 4 -11.77 28.04 -5.60
C GLN A 4 -11.46 28.99 -6.76
N ALA A 5 -11.80 30.28 -6.64
CA ALA A 5 -11.44 31.27 -7.63
C ALA A 5 -9.91 31.45 -7.71
N THR A 6 -9.25 31.60 -6.54
CA THR A 6 -7.79 31.70 -6.48
C THR A 6 -7.08 30.49 -7.05
N LEU A 7 -7.59 29.27 -6.82
CA LEU A 7 -7.01 28.04 -7.39
C LEU A 7 -7.18 27.95 -8.91
N LYS A 8 -8.28 28.52 -9.48
CA LYS A 8 -8.49 28.60 -10.93
C LYS A 8 -7.58 29.64 -11.60
N GLU A 9 -7.27 30.71 -10.90
CA GLU A 9 -6.42 31.80 -11.37
C GLU A 9 -4.95 31.59 -11.03
N TRP A 10 -4.61 30.47 -10.35
CA TRP A 10 -3.25 30.19 -9.93
C TRP A 10 -2.35 30.04 -11.14
N PRO A 11 -1.28 30.82 -11.26
CA PRO A 11 -0.43 30.85 -12.47
C PRO A 11 0.37 29.54 -12.68
N TRP A 12 0.46 28.72 -11.65
CA TRP A 12 1.16 27.45 -11.69
C TRP A 12 0.14 26.31 -11.74
N GLN A 13 -0.18 25.86 -12.92
CA GLN A 13 -0.90 24.61 -13.06
C GLN A 13 0.05 23.47 -12.78
N TRP A 14 -0.26 22.68 -11.78
CA TRP A 14 0.43 21.45 -11.48
C TRP A 14 0.07 20.43 -12.57
N ARG A 15 0.83 20.44 -13.67
CA ARG A 15 0.57 19.54 -14.81
C ARG A 15 1.38 18.25 -14.65
N PRO A 16 0.83 17.07 -15.06
CA PRO A 16 1.61 15.83 -15.17
C PRO A 16 2.74 15.97 -16.19
N ALA A 17 3.87 15.34 -15.94
CA ALA A 17 4.99 15.01 -16.82
C ALA A 17 5.67 16.11 -17.66
N ASP A 18 4.94 16.98 -18.34
CA ASP A 18 5.54 17.92 -19.30
C ASP A 18 6.00 19.24 -18.69
N ALA A 19 5.77 19.44 -17.40
CA ALA A 19 5.97 20.73 -16.74
C ALA A 19 6.99 20.70 -15.62
N PHE A 20 8.12 20.04 -15.82
CA PHE A 20 9.29 20.27 -14.97
C PHE A 20 9.80 21.71 -15.08
N ASP A 21 9.37 22.45 -16.10
CA ASP A 21 9.78 23.84 -16.34
C ASP A 21 9.08 24.90 -15.48
N GLY A 22 8.13 24.55 -14.61
CA GLY A 22 7.30 25.57 -13.97
C GLY A 22 7.25 25.57 -12.44
N VAL A 23 7.43 24.43 -11.75
CA VAL A 23 7.26 24.36 -10.29
C VAL A 23 8.60 24.12 -9.59
N PRO A 24 9.06 25.04 -8.75
CA PRO A 24 10.31 24.83 -8.00
C PRO A 24 10.25 23.53 -7.17
N PRO A 25 11.29 22.66 -7.20
CA PRO A 25 11.36 21.45 -6.39
C PRO A 25 11.10 21.68 -4.89
N ALA A 26 11.50 22.84 -4.38
CA ALA A 26 11.25 23.27 -3.02
C ALA A 26 9.75 23.33 -2.64
N LEU A 27 8.85 23.60 -3.60
CA LEU A 27 7.43 23.65 -3.33
C LEU A 27 6.87 22.25 -3.10
N GLY A 28 7.31 21.25 -3.86
CA GLY A 28 6.90 19.85 -3.66
C GLY A 28 7.29 19.34 -2.27
N THR A 29 8.53 19.59 -1.87
CA THR A 29 9.01 19.25 -0.50
C THR A 29 8.20 19.97 0.56
N ARG A 30 7.93 21.26 0.40
CA ARG A 30 7.14 22.05 1.35
C ARG A 30 5.71 21.49 1.47
N LEU A 31 5.06 21.24 0.36
CA LEU A 31 3.71 20.66 0.33
C LEU A 31 3.67 19.28 0.99
N ARG A 32 4.69 18.45 0.75
CA ARG A 32 4.83 17.18 1.48
C ARG A 32 4.92 17.38 2.98
N MET A 33 5.75 18.32 3.45
CA MET A 33 5.91 18.58 4.88
C MET A 33 4.60 19.05 5.52
N GLU A 34 3.88 19.94 4.87
CA GLU A 34 2.58 20.41 5.37
C GLU A 34 1.53 19.27 5.42
N LEU A 35 1.49 18.42 4.40
CA LEU A 35 0.62 17.24 4.41
C LEU A 35 1.01 16.24 5.51
N GLN A 36 2.31 16.04 5.75
CA GLN A 36 2.77 15.19 6.86
C GLN A 36 2.34 15.76 8.21
N LEU A 37 2.53 17.06 8.44
CA LEU A 37 2.09 17.73 9.67
C LEU A 37 0.57 17.63 9.85
N LEU A 38 -0.20 17.79 8.77
CA LEU A 38 -1.65 17.63 8.80
C LEU A 38 -2.03 16.22 9.27
N PHE A 39 -1.39 15.19 8.74
CA PHE A 39 -1.69 13.79 9.12
C PHE A 39 -1.20 13.42 10.54
N GLU A 40 -0.15 14.06 11.04
CA GLU A 40 0.48 13.72 12.32
C GLU A 40 -0.07 14.52 13.50
N ARG A 41 -0.49 15.77 13.27
CA ARG A 41 -0.79 16.73 14.35
C ARG A 41 -2.22 17.22 14.38
N GLU A 42 -2.94 17.13 13.26
CA GLU A 42 -4.28 17.66 13.14
C GLU A 42 -5.34 16.53 13.20
N PRO A 43 -6.60 16.85 13.46
CA PRO A 43 -7.70 15.92 13.22
C PRO A 43 -7.86 15.71 11.71
N TRP A 44 -6.95 14.94 11.13
CA TRP A 44 -6.72 14.82 9.69
C TRP A 44 -7.98 14.51 8.88
N GLN A 45 -8.95 13.77 9.46
CA GLN A 45 -10.21 13.43 8.77
C GLN A 45 -11.00 14.69 8.47
N LEU A 46 -11.04 15.60 9.42
CA LEU A 46 -11.73 16.89 9.26
C LEU A 46 -10.97 17.80 8.30
N ALA A 47 -9.65 17.89 8.48
CA ALA A 47 -8.77 18.68 7.61
C ALA A 47 -8.85 18.21 6.14
N LEU A 48 -8.80 16.90 5.89
CA LEU A 48 -8.96 16.34 4.55
C LEU A 48 -10.33 16.66 3.94
N SER A 49 -11.40 16.56 4.74
CA SER A 49 -12.75 16.91 4.29
C SER A 49 -12.86 18.39 3.89
N HIS A 50 -12.20 19.28 4.61
CA HIS A 50 -12.11 20.70 4.25
C HIS A 50 -11.30 20.90 2.96
N LEU A 51 -10.17 20.23 2.81
CA LEU A 51 -9.36 20.28 1.58
C LEU A 51 -10.17 19.82 0.36
N GLN A 52 -10.97 18.77 0.50
CA GLN A 52 -11.90 18.36 -0.56
C GLN A 52 -12.99 19.40 -0.82
N ALA A 53 -13.62 19.93 0.22
CA ALA A 53 -14.68 20.93 0.07
C ALA A 53 -14.17 22.22 -0.60
N TRP A 54 -12.94 22.60 -0.37
CA TRP A 54 -12.29 23.77 -0.97
C TRP A 54 -11.74 23.51 -2.38
N GLY A 55 -11.69 22.28 -2.84
CA GLY A 55 -11.10 21.91 -4.13
C GLY A 55 -9.57 21.81 -4.11
N ALA A 56 -8.95 21.87 -2.93
CA ALA A 56 -7.49 21.93 -2.78
C ALA A 56 -6.78 20.63 -3.17
N LEU A 57 -7.44 19.47 -3.06
CA LEU A 57 -6.85 18.20 -3.47
C LEU A 57 -6.63 18.09 -4.99
N SER A 58 -7.30 18.92 -5.79
CA SER A 58 -7.05 19.02 -7.23
C SER A 58 -5.62 19.47 -7.56
N LEU A 59 -4.94 20.16 -6.64
CA LEU A 59 -3.51 20.50 -6.76
C LEU A 59 -2.61 19.27 -6.73
N LEU A 60 -3.02 18.22 -6.05
CA LEU A 60 -2.31 16.95 -6.00
C LEU A 60 -2.68 16.07 -7.20
N ALA A 61 -3.95 15.77 -7.33
CA ALA A 61 -4.51 15.03 -8.47
C ALA A 61 -6.03 15.27 -8.55
N PRO A 62 -6.59 15.48 -9.75
CA PRO A 62 -8.04 15.66 -9.92
C PRO A 62 -8.86 14.49 -9.38
N MET A 63 -8.32 13.26 -9.48
CA MET A 63 -8.99 12.07 -8.99
C MET A 63 -9.16 12.07 -7.47
N LEU A 64 -8.18 12.55 -6.70
CA LEU A 64 -8.27 12.66 -5.24
C LEU A 64 -9.37 13.64 -4.80
N GLN A 65 -9.56 14.70 -5.57
CA GLN A 65 -10.59 15.71 -5.31
C GLN A 65 -11.99 15.10 -5.41
N ASN A 66 -12.21 14.19 -6.34
CA ASN A 66 -13.51 13.61 -6.64
C ASN A 66 -13.75 12.24 -5.98
N ASP A 67 -12.75 11.69 -5.29
CA ASP A 67 -12.86 10.37 -4.66
C ASP A 67 -13.66 10.43 -3.35
N ARG A 68 -14.94 10.03 -3.44
CA ARG A 68 -15.85 9.94 -2.28
C ARG A 68 -15.42 8.87 -1.26
N LEU A 69 -14.59 7.91 -1.67
CA LEU A 69 -14.10 6.82 -0.82
C LEU A 69 -12.76 7.13 -0.16
N LEU A 70 -12.11 8.24 -0.52
CA LEU A 70 -10.77 8.61 -0.08
C LEU A 70 -10.64 8.56 1.45
N LEU A 71 -11.55 9.24 2.17
CA LEU A 71 -11.55 9.26 3.63
C LEU A 71 -11.65 7.85 4.23
N GLY A 72 -12.50 7.00 3.66
CA GLY A 72 -12.64 5.61 4.09
C GLY A 72 -11.39 4.78 3.81
N ARG A 73 -10.71 5.01 2.68
CA ARG A 73 -9.45 4.35 2.32
C ARG A 73 -8.34 4.74 3.30
N LEU A 74 -8.18 6.03 3.59
CA LEU A 74 -7.17 6.52 4.52
C LEU A 74 -7.43 6.06 5.97
N ARG A 75 -8.68 6.00 6.42
CA ARG A 75 -9.02 5.40 7.73
C ARG A 75 -8.62 3.93 7.83
N ARG A 76 -8.74 3.16 6.75
CA ARG A 76 -8.26 1.78 6.73
C ARG A 76 -6.74 1.72 6.71
N ALA A 77 -6.07 2.59 5.96
CA ALA A 77 -4.63 2.70 5.95
C ALA A 77 -4.07 2.99 7.36
N GLU A 78 -4.68 3.94 8.08
CA GLU A 78 -4.34 4.24 9.47
C GLU A 78 -4.44 3.01 10.39
N ARG A 79 -5.56 2.26 10.31
CA ARG A 79 -5.76 1.03 11.10
C ARG A 79 -4.76 -0.08 10.77
N LEU A 80 -4.22 -0.07 9.57
CA LEU A 80 -3.21 -1.03 9.10
C LEU A 80 -1.78 -0.49 9.26
N HIS A 81 -1.62 0.63 9.96
CA HIS A 81 -0.34 1.32 10.17
C HIS A 81 0.41 1.66 8.87
N VAL A 82 -0.33 1.90 7.78
CA VAL A 82 0.21 2.41 6.52
C VAL A 82 0.34 3.92 6.64
N PRO A 83 1.49 4.53 6.29
CA PRO A 83 1.65 5.99 6.33
C PRO A 83 0.58 6.68 5.48
N LEU A 84 -0.14 7.65 6.07
CA LEU A 84 -1.30 8.27 5.43
C LEU A 84 -0.94 9.03 4.15
N LEU A 85 0.19 9.71 4.14
CA LEU A 85 0.68 10.40 2.94
C LEU A 85 0.99 9.40 1.80
N PHE A 86 1.61 8.27 2.13
CA PHE A 86 1.85 7.19 1.18
C PHE A 86 0.53 6.64 0.61
N ALA A 87 -0.47 6.39 1.47
CA ALA A 87 -1.78 5.93 1.06
C ALA A 87 -2.55 6.97 0.21
N LEU A 88 -2.40 8.27 0.52
CA LEU A 88 -2.96 9.36 -0.27
C LEU A 88 -2.37 9.38 -1.68
N VAL A 89 -1.05 9.31 -1.78
CA VAL A 89 -0.35 9.31 -3.07
C VAL A 89 -0.72 8.09 -3.89
N ALA A 90 -0.76 6.91 -3.29
CA ALA A 90 -1.16 5.68 -3.97
C ALA A 90 -2.64 5.69 -4.44
N ALA A 91 -3.50 6.50 -3.83
CA ALA A 91 -4.88 6.65 -4.25
C ALA A 91 -5.07 7.58 -5.47
N SER A 92 -4.00 8.24 -5.97
CA SER A 92 -4.05 9.09 -7.17
C SER A 92 -4.02 8.25 -8.45
N ASP A 93 -4.32 8.89 -9.57
CA ASP A 93 -4.27 8.32 -10.91
C ASP A 93 -2.83 8.12 -11.44
N ALA A 94 -1.88 8.94 -10.97
CA ALA A 94 -0.47 8.87 -11.33
C ALA A 94 0.42 8.84 -10.07
N PRO A 95 0.44 7.73 -9.29
CA PRO A 95 1.07 7.70 -7.98
C PRO A 95 2.59 7.87 -7.99
N LEU A 96 3.31 7.37 -9.02
CA LEU A 96 4.75 7.59 -9.13
C LEU A 96 5.08 9.04 -9.42
N ASP A 97 4.33 9.66 -10.31
CA ASP A 97 4.48 11.06 -10.69
C ASP A 97 4.24 11.98 -9.49
N LEU A 98 3.14 11.73 -8.76
CA LEU A 98 2.83 12.47 -7.55
C LEU A 98 3.88 12.25 -6.46
N ALA A 99 4.40 11.03 -6.31
CA ALA A 99 5.47 10.71 -5.37
C ALA A 99 6.77 11.49 -5.68
N GLN A 100 7.14 11.57 -6.94
CA GLN A 100 8.30 12.35 -7.40
C GLN A 100 8.08 13.85 -7.20
N ARG A 101 6.93 14.38 -7.59
CA ARG A 101 6.56 15.79 -7.40
C ARG A 101 6.60 16.22 -5.93
N LEU A 102 6.09 15.37 -5.03
CA LEU A 102 6.13 15.59 -3.58
C LEU A 102 7.49 15.24 -2.96
N GLN A 103 8.42 14.72 -3.74
CA GLN A 103 9.72 14.26 -3.25
C GLN A 103 9.59 13.32 -2.04
N LEU A 104 8.75 12.29 -2.18
CA LEU A 104 8.61 11.29 -1.13
C LEU A 104 9.97 10.63 -0.83
N PRO A 105 10.20 10.15 0.41
CA PRO A 105 11.38 9.37 0.73
C PRO A 105 11.55 8.18 -0.21
N LEU A 106 12.78 7.86 -0.59
CA LEU A 106 13.10 6.80 -1.56
C LEU A 106 12.42 5.46 -1.21
N GLN A 107 12.36 5.13 0.08
CA GLN A 107 11.67 3.92 0.53
C GLN A 107 10.18 3.91 0.17
N GLN A 108 9.50 5.05 0.32
CA GLN A 108 8.07 5.15 -0.03
C GLN A 108 7.86 5.15 -1.56
N GLN A 109 8.78 5.72 -2.33
CA GLN A 109 8.74 5.61 -3.79
C GLN A 109 8.89 4.16 -4.25
N ARG A 110 9.83 3.40 -3.68
CA ARG A 110 10.00 1.97 -3.94
C ARG A 110 8.75 1.16 -3.57
N TRP A 111 8.09 1.49 -2.48
CA TRP A 111 6.83 0.84 -2.13
C TRP A 111 5.70 1.15 -3.12
N ILE A 112 5.67 2.34 -3.74
CA ILE A 112 4.71 2.65 -4.80
C ILE A 112 5.00 1.82 -6.05
N GLU A 113 6.26 1.73 -6.45
CA GLU A 113 6.68 0.88 -7.59
C GLU A 113 6.31 -0.59 -7.35
N GLU A 114 6.64 -1.10 -6.18
CA GLU A 114 6.31 -2.47 -5.77
C GLU A 114 4.79 -2.68 -5.74
N TRP A 115 4.02 -1.71 -5.25
CA TRP A 115 2.57 -1.79 -5.20
C TRP A 115 1.93 -1.81 -6.59
N LEU A 116 2.44 -1.06 -7.54
CA LEU A 116 1.99 -1.12 -8.94
C LEU A 116 2.27 -2.49 -9.56
N CYS A 117 3.47 -3.06 -9.31
CA CYS A 117 3.80 -4.42 -9.72
C CYS A 117 2.88 -5.45 -9.04
N PHE A 118 2.55 -5.24 -7.77
CA PHE A 118 1.63 -6.09 -7.03
C PHE A 118 0.20 -6.05 -7.59
N GLN A 119 -0.29 -4.86 -7.97
CA GLN A 119 -1.59 -4.72 -8.63
C GLN A 119 -1.63 -5.44 -9.98
N ALA A 120 -0.60 -5.27 -10.81
CA ALA A 120 -0.48 -5.97 -12.09
C ALA A 120 -0.47 -7.49 -11.88
N TRP A 121 0.32 -7.98 -10.92
CA TRP A 121 0.34 -9.40 -10.57
C TRP A 121 -1.03 -9.92 -10.11
N LEU A 122 -1.75 -9.17 -9.27
CA LEU A 122 -3.11 -9.54 -8.85
C LEU A 122 -4.05 -9.63 -10.05
N ALA A 123 -4.03 -8.62 -10.94
CA ALA A 123 -4.88 -8.57 -12.11
C ALA A 123 -4.62 -9.72 -13.07
N ASP A 124 -3.34 -10.04 -13.33
CA ASP A 124 -2.94 -10.97 -14.37
C ASP A 124 -2.89 -12.43 -13.88
N GLN A 125 -2.53 -12.66 -12.63
CA GLN A 125 -2.21 -13.99 -12.14
C GLN A 125 -3.09 -14.50 -10.99
N VAL A 126 -3.83 -13.64 -10.33
CA VAL A 126 -4.70 -14.05 -9.21
C VAL A 126 -6.17 -13.94 -9.57
N LEU A 127 -6.62 -12.76 -10.02
CA LEU A 127 -8.03 -12.51 -10.28
C LEU A 127 -8.67 -13.39 -11.38
N PRO A 128 -7.93 -13.84 -12.41
CA PRO A 128 -8.46 -14.80 -13.39
C PRO A 128 -8.64 -16.22 -12.85
N LEU A 129 -8.00 -16.56 -11.73
CA LEU A 129 -8.07 -17.88 -11.09
C LEU A 129 -9.23 -17.94 -10.07
N PRO A 130 -9.67 -19.13 -9.67
CA PRO A 130 -10.68 -19.30 -8.62
C PRO A 130 -10.10 -19.04 -7.22
N TRP A 131 -9.51 -17.84 -7.01
CA TRP A 131 -8.82 -17.44 -5.78
C TRP A 131 -9.72 -17.49 -4.53
N GLN A 132 -11.06 -17.47 -4.71
CA GLN A 132 -12.02 -17.58 -3.63
C GLN A 132 -11.94 -18.94 -2.92
N SER A 133 -11.52 -19.98 -3.63
CA SER A 133 -11.35 -21.34 -3.11
C SER A 133 -9.95 -21.61 -2.56
N TRP A 134 -9.01 -20.66 -2.70
CA TRP A 134 -7.66 -20.86 -2.21
C TRP A 134 -7.59 -20.97 -0.68
N SER A 135 -6.83 -21.96 -0.22
CA SER A 135 -6.50 -22.14 1.20
C SER A 135 -5.56 -21.05 1.71
N ALA A 136 -5.43 -20.95 3.03
CA ALA A 136 -4.45 -20.06 3.66
C ALA A 136 -3.01 -20.38 3.23
N ALA A 137 -2.70 -21.67 2.99
CA ALA A 137 -1.39 -22.10 2.51
C ALA A 137 -1.15 -21.62 1.07
N GLN A 138 -2.11 -21.77 0.17
CA GLN A 138 -2.00 -21.32 -1.23
C GLN A 138 -1.80 -19.80 -1.30
N TRP A 139 -2.58 -19.02 -0.56
CA TRP A 139 -2.40 -17.57 -0.48
C TRP A 139 -1.02 -17.19 0.07
N SER A 140 -0.58 -17.82 1.17
CA SER A 140 0.72 -17.55 1.75
C SER A 140 1.85 -17.90 0.80
N GLN A 141 1.75 -19.04 0.12
CA GLN A 141 2.76 -19.47 -0.85
C GLN A 141 2.84 -18.49 -2.04
N ALA A 142 1.71 -18.08 -2.61
CA ALA A 142 1.67 -17.16 -3.74
C ALA A 142 2.25 -15.78 -3.39
N LEU A 143 1.92 -15.26 -2.21
CA LEU A 143 2.42 -13.95 -1.75
C LEU A 143 3.91 -14.00 -1.38
N GLU A 144 4.35 -15.04 -0.69
CA GLU A 144 5.72 -15.17 -0.18
C GLU A 144 6.72 -15.58 -1.27
N ALA A 145 6.29 -16.29 -2.31
CA ALA A 145 7.13 -16.64 -3.46
C ALA A 145 7.68 -15.42 -4.19
N ARG A 146 7.00 -14.29 -4.09
CA ARG A 146 7.39 -13.01 -4.70
C ARG A 146 7.97 -12.01 -3.71
N ALA A 147 8.05 -12.38 -2.44
CA ALA A 147 8.60 -11.56 -1.36
C ALA A 147 7.98 -10.15 -1.25
N TRP A 148 6.66 -10.01 -1.50
CA TRP A 148 5.96 -8.75 -1.38
C TRP A 148 6.11 -8.14 0.01
N SER A 149 6.37 -6.83 0.08
CA SER A 149 6.43 -6.09 1.34
C SER A 149 5.08 -6.10 2.05
N PRO A 150 5.04 -6.34 3.37
CA PRO A 150 3.79 -6.28 4.13
C PRO A 150 3.07 -4.93 4.03
N GLU A 151 3.81 -3.84 3.87
CA GLU A 151 3.31 -2.47 3.68
C GLU A 151 2.52 -2.34 2.39
N VAL A 152 3.02 -2.96 1.32
CA VAL A 152 2.36 -2.99 0.00
C VAL A 152 1.06 -3.80 0.05
N VAL A 153 1.07 -4.95 0.72
CA VAL A 153 -0.15 -5.76 0.90
C VAL A 153 -1.16 -5.01 1.78
N ALA A 154 -0.71 -4.35 2.85
CA ALA A 154 -1.57 -3.54 3.71
C ALA A 154 -2.19 -2.36 2.94
N LEU A 155 -1.41 -1.68 2.10
CA LEU A 155 -1.90 -0.61 1.24
C LEU A 155 -3.00 -1.13 0.29
N GLN A 156 -2.78 -2.28 -0.34
CA GLN A 156 -3.77 -2.89 -1.24
C GLN A 156 -5.07 -3.22 -0.51
N VAL A 157 -4.99 -3.71 0.72
CA VAL A 157 -6.18 -3.92 1.59
C VAL A 157 -6.88 -2.60 1.89
N ALA A 158 -6.12 -1.54 2.22
CA ALA A 158 -6.69 -0.22 2.53
C ALA A 158 -7.44 0.38 1.34
N LEU A 159 -6.93 0.18 0.12
CA LEU A 159 -7.54 0.68 -1.12
C LEU A 159 -8.70 -0.17 -1.64
N MET A 160 -9.02 -1.30 -0.97
CA MET A 160 -10.21 -2.15 -1.23
C MET A 160 -10.25 -2.82 -2.60
N THR A 161 -9.48 -3.86 -2.76
CA THR A 161 -9.54 -4.75 -3.93
C THR A 161 -10.55 -5.89 -3.74
N PRO A 162 -10.93 -6.61 -4.81
CA PRO A 162 -11.82 -7.76 -4.71
C PRO A 162 -11.34 -8.83 -3.72
N CYS A 163 -10.02 -9.06 -3.60
CA CYS A 163 -9.42 -10.07 -2.73
C CYS A 163 -8.88 -9.52 -1.39
N TRP A 164 -9.39 -8.38 -0.91
CA TRP A 164 -8.89 -7.74 0.31
C TRP A 164 -8.96 -8.63 1.57
N ARG A 165 -9.98 -9.53 1.67
CA ARG A 165 -10.15 -10.39 2.85
C ARG A 165 -9.00 -11.38 3.04
N PRO A 166 -8.59 -12.20 2.06
CA PRO A 166 -7.42 -13.07 2.21
C PRO A 166 -6.12 -12.28 2.37
N LEU A 167 -5.95 -11.13 1.69
CA LEU A 167 -4.79 -10.26 1.88
C LEU A 167 -4.70 -9.74 3.32
N LEU A 168 -5.82 -9.31 3.92
CA LEU A 168 -5.88 -8.89 5.32
C LEU A 168 -5.56 -10.04 6.28
N ARG A 169 -6.08 -11.26 6.01
CA ARG A 169 -5.77 -12.44 6.82
C ARG A 169 -4.30 -12.80 6.74
N TRP A 170 -3.70 -12.72 5.55
CA TRP A 170 -2.27 -12.96 5.40
C TRP A 170 -1.47 -11.91 6.16
N TRP A 171 -1.75 -10.62 5.96
CA TRP A 171 -1.05 -9.52 6.61
C TRP A 171 -1.13 -9.59 8.14
N GLY A 172 -2.30 -9.85 8.70
CA GLY A 172 -2.53 -9.83 10.15
C GLY A 172 -2.25 -11.15 10.85
N ARG A 173 -2.32 -12.29 10.15
CA ARG A 173 -2.28 -13.59 10.78
C ARG A 173 -1.35 -14.60 10.09
N TRP A 174 -1.57 -14.90 8.81
CA TRP A 174 -0.93 -16.06 8.18
C TRP A 174 0.57 -15.90 8.02
N ARG A 175 1.07 -14.70 7.74
CA ARG A 175 2.51 -14.42 7.64
C ARG A 175 3.27 -14.68 8.95
N HIS A 176 2.59 -14.62 10.09
CA HIS A 176 3.19 -14.83 11.41
C HIS A 176 3.12 -16.29 11.89
N VAL A 177 2.45 -17.17 11.14
CA VAL A 177 2.36 -18.58 11.47
C VAL A 177 3.73 -19.22 11.32
N LYS A 178 4.21 -19.86 12.39
CA LYS A 178 5.45 -20.61 12.41
C LYS A 178 5.17 -22.09 12.13
N SER A 179 6.19 -22.84 11.71
CA SER A 179 6.11 -24.31 11.58
C SER A 179 5.71 -24.97 12.90
N LEU A 180 5.07 -26.13 12.83
CA LEU A 180 4.75 -26.95 14.02
C LEU A 180 6.03 -27.50 14.68
N GLN A 181 7.00 -27.85 13.86
CA GLN A 181 8.29 -28.36 14.29
C GLN A 181 9.32 -27.25 14.29
N THR A 182 10.22 -27.25 15.26
CA THR A 182 11.37 -26.36 15.28
C THR A 182 12.54 -26.94 14.49
N ALA A 183 13.49 -26.09 14.10
CA ALA A 183 14.73 -26.57 13.47
C ALA A 183 15.47 -27.60 14.36
N ARG A 184 15.41 -27.38 15.68
CA ARG A 184 16.03 -28.29 16.66
C ARG A 184 15.36 -29.67 16.66
N ASP A 185 14.05 -29.74 16.55
CA ASP A 185 13.31 -31.01 16.51
C ASP A 185 13.65 -31.81 15.25
N LEU A 186 13.73 -31.11 14.10
CA LEU A 186 14.08 -31.74 12.84
C LEU A 186 15.54 -32.24 12.80
N ILE A 187 16.47 -31.52 13.40
CA ILE A 187 17.87 -31.93 13.55
C ILE A 187 17.95 -33.16 14.47
N ALA A 188 17.19 -33.16 15.58
CA ALA A 188 17.13 -34.34 16.46
C ALA A 188 16.54 -35.58 15.77
N GLN A 189 15.74 -35.41 14.72
CA GLN A 189 15.21 -36.46 13.85
C GLN A 189 16.20 -36.90 12.74
N GLY A 190 17.41 -36.31 12.72
CA GLY A 190 18.46 -36.69 11.78
C GLY A 190 18.59 -35.81 10.53
N LEU A 191 17.82 -34.72 10.40
CA LEU A 191 18.00 -33.78 9.30
C LEU A 191 19.27 -32.93 9.54
N GLN A 192 20.11 -32.85 8.52
CA GLN A 192 21.30 -31.99 8.59
C GLN A 192 20.93 -30.52 8.34
N PRO A 193 21.63 -29.53 8.98
CA PRO A 193 21.54 -28.15 8.66
C PRO A 193 21.80 -27.88 7.17
N GLY A 194 20.83 -27.26 6.48
CA GLY A 194 20.96 -26.99 5.05
C GLY A 194 19.61 -26.72 4.37
N PRO A 195 19.57 -26.69 3.04
CA PRO A 195 18.35 -26.40 2.26
C PRO A 195 17.19 -27.35 2.60
N GLN A 196 17.46 -28.63 2.84
CA GLN A 196 16.45 -29.63 3.19
C GLN A 196 15.74 -29.32 4.51
N LEU A 197 16.48 -28.82 5.51
CA LEU A 197 15.88 -28.36 6.77
C LEU A 197 14.93 -27.16 6.53
N GLY A 198 15.33 -26.21 5.67
CA GLY A 198 14.49 -25.09 5.28
C GLY A 198 13.20 -25.53 4.60
N GLU A 199 13.27 -26.50 3.69
CA GLU A 199 12.11 -27.06 3.02
C GLU A 199 11.18 -27.82 3.98
N ALA A 200 11.73 -28.60 4.89
CA ALA A 200 10.96 -29.30 5.91
C ALA A 200 10.19 -28.33 6.81
N LEU A 201 10.82 -27.24 7.24
CA LEU A 201 10.16 -26.17 8.01
C LEU A 201 9.06 -25.46 7.22
N ARG A 202 9.31 -25.15 5.95
CA ARG A 202 8.29 -24.56 5.06
C ARG A 202 7.10 -25.50 4.89
N ARG A 203 7.34 -26.78 4.63
CA ARG A 203 6.29 -27.80 4.48
C ARG A 203 5.45 -27.93 5.74
N SER A 204 6.10 -28.03 6.91
CA SER A 204 5.43 -28.09 8.21
C SER A 204 4.58 -26.81 8.48
N ARG A 205 5.07 -25.64 8.08
CA ARG A 205 4.31 -24.39 8.17
C ARG A 205 3.09 -24.37 7.25
N LEU A 206 3.23 -24.83 6.00
CA LEU A 206 2.13 -24.91 5.05
C LEU A 206 1.05 -25.88 5.53
N GLN A 207 1.41 -27.05 6.08
CA GLN A 207 0.45 -27.97 6.68
C GLN A 207 -0.35 -27.32 7.80
N ARG A 208 0.32 -26.52 8.65
CA ARG A 208 -0.39 -25.75 9.69
C ARG A 208 -1.34 -24.70 9.10
N LEU A 209 -0.96 -24.05 8.01
CA LEU A 209 -1.81 -23.07 7.32
C LEU A 209 -3.02 -23.73 6.66
N GLU A 210 -2.92 -24.97 6.14
CA GLU A 210 -4.05 -25.72 5.58
C GLU A 210 -5.16 -25.96 6.59
N THR A 211 -4.84 -26.10 7.88
CA THR A 211 -5.83 -26.30 8.94
C THR A 211 -6.51 -25.01 9.39
N MET A 212 -6.06 -23.84 8.87
CA MET A 212 -6.61 -22.53 9.22
C MET A 212 -7.72 -22.12 8.25
N ARG A 213 -8.88 -21.81 8.80
CA ARG A 213 -10.01 -21.21 8.06
C ARG A 213 -9.99 -19.68 8.13
#